data_88bd0d1dcc9bbc5a98526a68b1f23ca4
#
_entry.id   88bd0d1dcc9bbc5a98526a68b1f23ca4
#
_cell.length_a   1.000
_cell.length_b   1.000
_cell.length_c   1.000
_cell.angle_alpha   90.00
_cell.angle_beta   90.00
_cell.angle_gamma   90.00
#
_symmetry.space_group_name_H-M   'P 1'
#
loop_
_entity.id
_entity.type
_entity.pdbx_description
1 polymer ?
#
loop_
_entity_poly.entity_id
_entity_poly.type
_entity_poly.pdbx_seq_one_letter_code
_entity_poly.pdbx_strand_id
1 'polypeptide(L)'
;KVYTYDAGWRIADDDEICFQKGCTSLLSGTTMTWNGYNYICSNSEWSPITLYSLGNKKYFNSAVTYGSFVDTRDNRTYKTVTIGSQTWMAENLNYADSVSVESLQGGNSRCFSKDTTCDIGGRFYNWNAVMKVSSTYNSEVLKAPLLDTTAAGHQGLCPTGWHVPDTTEWKVLSQAVDAEASGLKAVGVWGFYDDDVEKATNSTGFSAVPA
;
A
#
# COMPACT_ATOMS: atom_id res chain seq x y z
N LYS A 1 -19.87 -36.24 -1.68
CA LYS A 1 -19.62 -35.27 -2.72
C LYS A 1 -20.45 -34.02 -2.39
N VAL A 2 -19.86 -32.87 -2.41
CA VAL A 2 -20.53 -31.58 -2.28
C VAL A 2 -20.76 -31.02 -3.68
N TYR A 3 -21.93 -30.44 -3.92
CA TYR A 3 -22.28 -29.86 -5.21
C TYR A 3 -22.51 -28.36 -5.03
N THR A 4 -22.09 -27.58 -6.00
CA THR A 4 -22.38 -26.15 -6.10
C THR A 4 -23.21 -25.86 -7.35
N TYR A 5 -23.94 -24.75 -7.36
CA TYR A 5 -24.74 -24.32 -8.50
C TYR A 5 -24.13 -23.04 -9.08
N ASP A 6 -23.58 -23.19 -10.29
CA ASP A 6 -23.08 -22.07 -11.08
C ASP A 6 -23.44 -22.38 -12.55
N ALA A 7 -24.49 -21.76 -13.06
CA ALA A 7 -25.08 -22.06 -14.37
C ALA A 7 -25.41 -23.55 -14.62
N GLY A 8 -25.51 -24.36 -13.56
CA GLY A 8 -25.79 -25.80 -13.56
C GLY A 8 -25.18 -26.49 -12.33
N TRP A 9 -25.75 -27.64 -11.92
CA TRP A 9 -25.21 -28.43 -10.83
C TRP A 9 -23.88 -29.09 -11.25
N ARG A 10 -22.80 -28.80 -10.55
CA ARG A 10 -21.50 -29.46 -10.70
C ARG A 10 -20.94 -29.91 -9.36
N ILE A 11 -19.96 -30.78 -9.39
CA ILE A 11 -19.23 -31.12 -8.16
C ILE A 11 -18.42 -29.89 -7.74
N ALA A 12 -18.56 -29.50 -6.47
CA ALA A 12 -17.75 -28.41 -5.90
C ALA A 12 -16.27 -28.82 -5.88
N ASP A 13 -15.41 -27.89 -6.17
CA ASP A 13 -13.96 -28.07 -6.01
C ASP A 13 -13.55 -28.00 -4.53
N ASP A 14 -12.29 -28.27 -4.25
CA ASP A 14 -11.78 -28.33 -2.89
C ASP A 14 -11.88 -26.98 -2.16
N ASP A 15 -11.71 -25.87 -2.86
CA ASP A 15 -11.77 -24.53 -2.30
C ASP A 15 -13.24 -24.16 -1.96
N GLU A 16 -14.18 -24.46 -2.84
CA GLU A 16 -15.61 -24.30 -2.58
C GLU A 16 -16.08 -25.16 -1.40
N ILE A 17 -15.60 -26.40 -1.31
CA ILE A 17 -15.90 -27.30 -0.20
C ILE A 17 -15.36 -26.72 1.11
N CYS A 18 -14.16 -26.18 1.09
CA CYS A 18 -13.53 -25.59 2.26
C CYS A 18 -14.29 -24.35 2.73
N PHE A 19 -14.70 -23.48 1.80
CA PHE A 19 -15.51 -22.31 2.11
C PHE A 19 -16.88 -22.67 2.69
N GLN A 20 -17.56 -23.66 2.12
CA GLN A 20 -18.87 -24.13 2.59
C GLN A 20 -18.82 -24.86 3.94
N LYS A 21 -17.73 -25.57 4.25
CA LYS A 21 -17.52 -26.24 5.55
C LYS A 21 -17.28 -25.25 6.69
N GLY A 22 -17.08 -23.98 6.36
CA GLY A 22 -16.85 -22.92 7.32
C GLY A 22 -15.43 -22.95 7.92
N CYS A 23 -15.10 -21.84 8.53
CA CYS A 23 -13.90 -21.66 9.30
C CYS A 23 -14.10 -22.24 10.71
N THR A 24 -13.32 -23.24 11.07
CA THR A 24 -13.36 -23.86 12.40
C THR A 24 -12.13 -23.46 13.21
N SER A 25 -12.15 -23.70 14.52
CA SER A 25 -10.99 -23.43 15.39
C SER A 25 -9.73 -24.17 14.94
N LEU A 26 -9.87 -25.34 14.30
CA LEU A 26 -8.75 -26.10 13.74
C LEU A 26 -8.12 -25.42 12.52
N LEU A 27 -8.89 -24.61 11.80
CA LEU A 27 -8.45 -23.86 10.62
C LEU A 27 -8.03 -22.43 10.96
N SER A 28 -8.12 -22.01 12.22
CA SER A 28 -7.78 -20.66 12.64
C SER A 28 -6.34 -20.28 12.20
N GLY A 29 -6.24 -19.16 11.51
CA GLY A 29 -4.97 -18.68 10.94
C GLY A 29 -4.62 -19.26 9.57
N THR A 30 -5.37 -20.25 9.05
CA THR A 30 -5.16 -20.74 7.68
C THR A 30 -5.73 -19.77 6.66
N THR A 31 -5.18 -19.80 5.47
CA THR A 31 -5.62 -18.98 4.34
C THR A 31 -6.11 -19.85 3.19
N MET A 32 -7.04 -19.33 2.41
CA MET A 32 -7.52 -19.95 1.18
C MET A 32 -7.77 -18.91 0.11
N THR A 33 -7.76 -19.32 -1.15
CA THR A 33 -8.16 -18.47 -2.29
C THR A 33 -9.50 -19.01 -2.82
N TRP A 34 -10.49 -18.13 -2.97
CA TRP A 34 -11.78 -18.47 -3.56
C TRP A 34 -12.25 -17.34 -4.47
N ASN A 35 -12.67 -17.68 -5.68
CA ASN A 35 -13.03 -16.73 -6.73
C ASN A 35 -11.97 -15.63 -6.98
N GLY A 36 -10.68 -15.99 -6.87
CA GLY A 36 -9.59 -15.05 -7.04
C GLY A 36 -9.30 -14.17 -5.82
N TYR A 37 -10.08 -14.28 -4.74
CA TYR A 37 -9.88 -13.53 -3.51
C TYR A 37 -9.24 -14.39 -2.44
N ASN A 38 -8.37 -13.78 -1.63
CA ASN A 38 -7.72 -14.45 -0.51
C ASN A 38 -8.51 -14.22 0.79
N TYR A 39 -8.72 -15.30 1.54
CA TYR A 39 -9.43 -15.31 2.81
C TYR A 39 -8.54 -15.87 3.91
N ILE A 40 -8.79 -15.44 5.14
CA ILE A 40 -8.19 -15.98 6.36
C ILE A 40 -9.31 -16.47 7.29
N CYS A 41 -9.11 -17.64 7.86
CA CYS A 41 -10.02 -18.17 8.88
C CYS A 41 -9.69 -17.54 10.24
N SER A 42 -10.62 -16.77 10.79
CA SER A 42 -10.49 -16.22 12.13
C SER A 42 -11.85 -16.08 12.80
N ASN A 43 -11.91 -16.27 14.12
CA ASN A 43 -13.16 -16.18 14.89
C ASN A 43 -14.31 -17.01 14.32
N SER A 44 -14.02 -18.19 13.79
CA SER A 44 -14.97 -19.12 13.16
C SER A 44 -15.62 -18.60 11.88
N GLU A 45 -15.02 -17.60 11.22
CA GLU A 45 -15.47 -17.05 9.96
C GLU A 45 -14.32 -16.91 8.97
N TRP A 46 -14.60 -17.15 7.68
CA TRP A 46 -13.71 -16.79 6.59
C TRP A 46 -13.87 -15.29 6.30
N SER A 47 -12.84 -14.56 6.57
CA SER A 47 -12.80 -13.12 6.32
C SER A 47 -11.82 -12.81 5.21
N PRO A 48 -12.13 -11.84 4.33
CA PRO A 48 -11.20 -11.40 3.31
C PRO A 48 -9.88 -10.97 3.91
N ILE A 49 -8.78 -11.36 3.27
CA ILE A 49 -7.47 -10.83 3.64
C ILE A 49 -7.40 -9.38 3.17
N THR A 50 -7.38 -8.49 4.13
CA THR A 50 -7.15 -7.06 3.93
C THR A 50 -5.76 -6.69 4.45
N LEU A 51 -5.32 -5.48 4.15
CA LEU A 51 -4.08 -4.93 4.71
C LEU A 51 -4.03 -5.07 6.25
N TYR A 52 -5.17 -4.92 6.90
CA TYR A 52 -5.30 -5.02 8.38
C TYR A 52 -5.22 -6.45 8.90
N SER A 53 -5.81 -7.41 8.19
CA SER A 53 -5.79 -8.82 8.61
C SER A 53 -4.40 -9.45 8.47
N LEU A 54 -3.55 -8.94 7.57
CA LEU A 54 -2.16 -9.38 7.45
C LEU A 54 -1.31 -8.95 8.66
N GLY A 55 -1.66 -7.86 9.31
CA GLY A 55 -0.91 -7.32 10.45
C GLY A 55 0.59 -7.08 10.16
N ASN A 56 1.24 -6.32 11.00
CA ASN A 56 2.69 -6.13 11.08
C ASN A 56 3.48 -6.21 9.76
N LYS A 57 2.97 -5.54 8.68
CA LYS A 57 3.70 -5.38 7.41
C LYS A 57 4.08 -6.69 6.70
N LYS A 58 3.26 -7.72 6.82
CA LYS A 58 3.47 -9.02 6.13
C LYS A 58 3.29 -8.96 4.60
N TYR A 59 2.95 -7.81 4.05
CA TYR A 59 2.77 -7.61 2.61
C TYR A 59 4.09 -7.42 1.84
N PHE A 60 5.23 -7.39 2.50
CA PHE A 60 6.52 -7.36 1.84
C PHE A 60 6.85 -8.68 1.16
N ASN A 61 7.50 -8.60 0.00
CA ASN A 61 8.00 -9.78 -0.68
C ASN A 61 9.31 -10.27 -0.05
N SER A 62 9.29 -11.45 0.57
CA SER A 62 10.47 -12.01 1.24
C SER A 62 11.62 -12.41 0.30
N ALA A 63 11.36 -12.51 -1.02
CA ALA A 63 12.38 -12.78 -2.03
C ALA A 63 13.15 -11.52 -2.46
N VAL A 64 12.70 -10.33 -2.04
CA VAL A 64 13.33 -9.05 -2.38
C VAL A 64 14.22 -8.58 -1.22
N THR A 65 15.40 -8.10 -1.56
CA THR A 65 16.30 -7.47 -0.58
C THR A 65 15.91 -6.00 -0.40
N TYR A 66 15.48 -5.66 0.82
CA TYR A 66 15.15 -4.30 1.20
C TYR A 66 16.32 -3.62 1.91
N GLY A 67 16.55 -2.36 1.59
CA GLY A 67 17.29 -1.43 2.43
C GLY A 67 16.38 -0.83 3.51
N SER A 68 16.91 0.11 4.26
CA SER A 68 16.14 0.90 5.22
C SER A 68 16.79 2.24 5.50
N PHE A 69 15.98 3.21 5.94
CA PHE A 69 16.47 4.45 6.53
C PHE A 69 15.63 4.83 7.75
N VAL A 70 16.19 5.68 8.59
CA VAL A 70 15.48 6.24 9.76
C VAL A 70 15.10 7.69 9.45
N ASP A 71 13.80 8.02 9.55
CA ASP A 71 13.37 9.40 9.57
C ASP A 71 13.69 10.01 10.92
N THR A 72 14.69 10.91 10.94
CA THR A 72 15.18 11.50 12.19
C THR A 72 14.21 12.48 12.85
N ARG A 73 13.10 12.82 12.17
CA ARG A 73 12.07 13.72 12.70
C ARG A 73 11.20 13.03 13.76
N ASP A 74 10.96 11.73 13.58
CA ASP A 74 10.09 10.91 14.46
C ASP A 74 10.70 9.55 14.84
N ASN A 75 11.94 9.29 14.41
CA ASN A 75 12.69 8.05 14.63
C ASN A 75 12.01 6.80 14.04
N ARG A 76 11.12 6.96 13.05
CA ARG A 76 10.54 5.84 12.32
C ARG A 76 11.52 5.28 11.31
N THR A 77 11.58 3.95 11.25
CA THR A 77 12.36 3.24 10.23
C THR A 77 11.45 2.83 9.09
N TYR A 78 11.84 3.13 7.86
CA TYR A 78 11.15 2.76 6.64
C TYR A 78 12.01 1.84 5.80
N LYS A 79 11.38 0.83 5.17
CA LYS A 79 12.03 0.00 4.17
C LYS A 79 12.18 0.76 2.86
N THR A 80 13.24 0.43 2.14
CA THR A 80 13.51 0.96 0.80
C THR A 80 13.77 -0.17 -0.18
N VAL A 81 13.57 0.10 -1.46
CA VAL A 81 13.88 -0.85 -2.53
C VAL A 81 14.50 -0.09 -3.70
N THR A 82 15.46 -0.70 -4.36
CA THR A 82 16.05 -0.19 -5.60
C THR A 82 15.37 -0.85 -6.79
N ILE A 83 14.80 -0.04 -7.68
CA ILE A 83 14.13 -0.48 -8.90
C ILE A 83 14.78 0.25 -10.08
N GLY A 84 15.46 -0.49 -10.94
CA GLY A 84 16.28 0.11 -11.97
C GLY A 84 17.38 0.99 -11.36
N SER A 85 17.40 2.26 -11.73
CA SER A 85 18.36 3.27 -11.22
C SER A 85 17.84 4.09 -10.05
N GLN A 86 16.60 3.83 -9.58
CA GLN A 86 15.93 4.64 -8.57
C GLN A 86 15.81 3.87 -7.25
N THR A 87 15.89 4.59 -6.12
CA THR A 87 15.58 4.05 -4.80
C THR A 87 14.26 4.65 -4.33
N TRP A 88 13.31 3.78 -3.98
CA TRP A 88 11.97 4.13 -3.53
C TRP A 88 11.74 3.73 -2.08
N MET A 89 10.89 4.48 -1.38
CA MET A 89 10.31 4.00 -0.12
C MET A 89 9.38 2.83 -0.46
N ALA A 90 9.56 1.69 0.22
CA ALA A 90 8.69 0.53 0.09
C ALA A 90 7.54 0.54 1.12
N GLU A 91 7.36 1.65 1.79
CA GLU A 91 6.31 1.91 2.76
C GLU A 91 5.78 3.33 2.61
N ASN A 92 4.49 3.51 2.84
CA ASN A 92 3.90 4.84 2.88
C ASN A 92 4.45 5.63 4.08
N LEU A 93 4.74 6.90 3.86
CA LEU A 93 5.16 7.82 4.92
C LEU A 93 4.08 7.92 6.02
N ASN A 94 4.51 7.95 7.28
CA ASN A 94 3.62 8.10 8.44
C ASN A 94 4.05 9.26 9.36
N TYR A 95 4.50 10.36 8.81
CA TYR A 95 4.89 11.54 9.55
C TYR A 95 3.69 12.45 9.84
N ALA A 96 3.48 12.84 11.10
CA ALA A 96 2.24 13.50 11.55
C ALA A 96 2.42 14.74 12.43
N ASP A 97 3.61 15.30 12.51
CA ASP A 97 3.86 16.47 13.36
C ASP A 97 3.19 17.73 12.81
N SER A 98 1.93 17.95 13.20
CA SER A 98 1.16 19.14 12.86
C SER A 98 1.51 20.36 13.72
N VAL A 99 2.35 20.21 14.75
CA VAL A 99 2.82 21.32 15.56
C VAL A 99 3.97 22.04 14.86
N SER A 100 4.96 21.28 14.38
CA SER A 100 6.12 21.84 13.70
C SER A 100 5.90 22.05 12.19
N VAL A 101 4.88 21.44 11.59
CA VAL A 101 4.60 21.52 10.15
C VAL A 101 3.20 22.07 9.90
N GLU A 102 3.11 23.35 9.58
CA GLU A 102 1.85 24.06 9.36
C GLU A 102 0.97 23.40 8.28
N SER A 103 1.56 22.90 7.21
CA SER A 103 0.81 22.24 6.13
C SER A 103 0.11 20.94 6.55
N LEU A 104 0.44 20.35 7.71
CA LEU A 104 -0.23 19.20 8.30
C LEU A 104 -1.41 19.56 9.21
N GLN A 105 -1.61 20.85 9.51
CA GLN A 105 -2.72 21.32 10.33
C GLN A 105 -4.07 21.17 9.61
N GLY A 106 -5.16 21.29 10.36
CA GLY A 106 -6.51 21.32 9.79
C GLY A 106 -6.99 20.02 9.13
N GLY A 107 -6.44 18.86 9.51
CA GLY A 107 -6.87 17.58 8.96
C GLY A 107 -6.28 17.25 7.59
N ASN A 108 -5.18 17.89 7.21
CA ASN A 108 -4.49 17.67 5.93
C ASN A 108 -3.75 16.33 5.86
N SER A 109 -3.79 15.52 6.92
CA SER A 109 -3.34 14.13 6.90
C SER A 109 -4.28 13.24 7.70
N ARG A 110 -4.44 11.99 7.28
CA ARG A 110 -5.28 11.01 7.99
C ARG A 110 -4.73 9.60 7.83
N CYS A 111 -5.00 8.75 8.81
CA CYS A 111 -4.77 7.32 8.67
C CYS A 111 -5.75 6.66 7.71
N PHE A 112 -5.41 5.48 7.26
CA PHE A 112 -6.36 4.55 6.65
C PHE A 112 -7.52 4.28 7.61
N SER A 113 -8.74 4.06 7.10
CA SER A 113 -10.02 4.17 7.81
C SER A 113 -10.15 3.43 9.16
N LYS A 114 -9.38 2.37 9.40
CA LYS A 114 -9.42 1.58 10.65
C LYS A 114 -8.09 1.56 11.41
N ASP A 115 -7.05 2.14 10.86
CA ASP A 115 -5.73 2.22 11.49
C ASP A 115 -5.59 3.54 12.23
N THR A 116 -5.75 3.51 13.54
CA THR A 116 -5.64 4.73 14.38
C THR A 116 -4.21 5.18 14.58
N THR A 117 -3.23 4.30 14.36
CA THR A 117 -1.79 4.58 14.52
C THR A 117 -1.10 4.86 13.20
N CYS A 118 -1.75 4.57 12.08
CA CYS A 118 -1.19 4.58 10.73
C CYS A 118 0.04 3.65 10.55
N ASP A 119 0.20 2.65 11.41
CA ASP A 119 1.40 1.82 11.40
C ASP A 119 1.37 0.76 10.30
N ILE A 120 0.18 0.41 9.81
CA ILE A 120 0.01 -0.61 8.78
C ILE A 120 0.06 0.03 7.39
N GLY A 121 -0.79 1.01 7.13
CA GLY A 121 -0.99 1.61 5.81
C GLY A 121 -0.28 2.95 5.59
N GLY A 122 0.38 3.50 6.61
CA GLY A 122 0.89 4.87 6.54
C GLY A 122 -0.22 5.91 6.57
N ARG A 123 0.04 7.10 6.03
CA ARG A 123 -0.91 8.21 6.01
C ARG A 123 -1.26 8.65 4.60
N PHE A 124 -2.49 9.11 4.45
CA PHE A 124 -2.88 9.97 3.35
C PHE A 124 -2.59 11.43 3.70
N TYR A 125 -2.13 12.16 2.71
CA TYR A 125 -1.87 13.59 2.81
C TYR A 125 -2.57 14.32 1.69
N ASN A 126 -3.15 15.48 1.99
CA ASN A 126 -3.59 16.38 0.95
C ASN A 126 -2.38 16.89 0.16
N TRP A 127 -2.60 17.35 -1.06
CA TRP A 127 -1.52 17.82 -1.94
C TRP A 127 -0.68 18.92 -1.29
N ASN A 128 -1.32 19.92 -0.66
CA ASN A 128 -0.61 20.98 0.04
C ASN A 128 0.29 20.47 1.17
N ALA A 129 -0.12 19.41 1.87
CA ALA A 129 0.67 18.78 2.92
C ALA A 129 1.91 18.10 2.34
N VAL A 130 1.76 17.30 1.27
CA VAL A 130 2.87 16.64 0.59
C VAL A 130 3.88 17.65 0.07
N MET A 131 3.39 18.71 -0.58
CA MET A 131 4.24 19.77 -1.16
C MET A 131 4.74 20.77 -0.12
N LYS A 132 4.27 20.67 1.14
CA LYS A 132 4.64 21.59 2.25
C LYS A 132 4.38 23.05 1.91
N VAL A 133 3.21 23.32 1.32
CA VAL A 133 2.75 24.66 0.93
C VAL A 133 1.44 24.99 1.65
N SER A 134 0.99 26.27 1.56
CA SER A 134 -0.27 26.69 2.17
C SER A 134 -1.46 25.89 1.62
N SER A 135 -2.46 25.65 2.47
CA SER A 135 -3.72 24.97 2.10
C SER A 135 -4.54 25.74 1.06
N THR A 136 -4.31 27.02 0.83
CA THR A 136 -4.92 27.81 -0.24
C THR A 136 -4.65 27.18 -1.62
N TYR A 137 -3.50 26.51 -1.79
CA TYR A 137 -3.13 25.86 -3.04
C TYR A 137 -3.82 24.51 -3.28
N ASN A 138 -4.71 24.08 -2.41
CA ASN A 138 -5.63 22.97 -2.74
C ASN A 138 -6.70 23.39 -3.75
N SER A 139 -6.98 24.68 -3.86
CA SER A 139 -7.98 25.26 -4.78
C SER A 139 -7.42 26.31 -5.74
N GLU A 140 -6.24 26.84 -5.46
CA GLU A 140 -5.59 27.85 -6.28
C GLU A 140 -4.37 27.28 -7.02
N VAL A 141 -4.07 27.84 -8.19
CA VAL A 141 -2.87 27.45 -8.95
C VAL A 141 -1.61 27.92 -8.24
N LEU A 142 -0.74 27.00 -7.92
CA LEU A 142 0.57 27.30 -7.36
C LEU A 142 1.39 28.11 -8.39
N LYS A 143 1.82 29.30 -8.00
CA LYS A 143 2.74 30.13 -8.81
C LYS A 143 4.17 29.74 -8.45
N ALA A 144 4.96 29.30 -9.45
CA ALA A 144 6.42 29.18 -9.25
C ALA A 144 6.94 30.52 -8.67
N PRO A 145 7.82 30.54 -7.69
CA PRO A 145 8.89 29.60 -7.38
C PRO A 145 8.76 28.89 -6.01
N LEU A 146 7.56 28.54 -5.55
CA LEU A 146 7.38 27.90 -4.25
C LEU A 146 7.84 26.44 -4.21
N LEU A 147 8.03 25.83 -5.38
CA LEU A 147 8.57 24.48 -5.48
C LEU A 147 10.07 24.56 -5.72
N ASP A 148 10.81 23.75 -4.99
CA ASP A 148 12.22 23.52 -5.29
C ASP A 148 12.31 22.68 -6.58
N THR A 149 12.80 23.30 -7.64
CA THR A 149 12.98 22.67 -8.96
C THR A 149 14.45 22.31 -9.24
N THR A 150 15.26 22.22 -8.19
CA THR A 150 16.66 21.78 -8.32
C THR A 150 16.75 20.35 -8.83
N ALA A 151 17.93 19.95 -9.28
CA ALA A 151 18.21 18.58 -9.71
C ALA A 151 17.98 17.53 -8.61
N ALA A 152 17.90 17.95 -7.34
CA ALA A 152 17.58 17.09 -6.20
C ALA A 152 16.05 16.83 -6.03
N GLY A 153 15.20 17.47 -6.84
CA GLY A 153 13.75 17.40 -6.73
C GLY A 153 13.18 18.23 -5.57
N HIS A 154 11.85 18.33 -5.51
CA HIS A 154 11.15 19.05 -4.43
C HIS A 154 11.02 18.18 -3.21
N GLN A 155 11.69 18.52 -2.11
CA GLN A 155 11.65 17.71 -0.89
C GLN A 155 10.22 17.61 -0.31
N GLY A 156 9.48 18.71 -0.25
CA GLY A 156 8.15 18.75 0.35
C GLY A 156 8.14 18.20 1.79
N LEU A 157 7.23 17.27 2.06
CA LEU A 157 7.09 16.58 3.34
C LEU A 157 8.07 15.39 3.51
N CYS A 158 8.78 15.01 2.47
CA CYS A 158 9.69 13.87 2.52
C CYS A 158 10.82 14.09 3.55
N PRO A 159 11.38 13.02 4.13
CA PRO A 159 12.55 13.08 4.99
C PRO A 159 13.76 13.69 4.26
N THR A 160 14.74 14.16 5.02
CA THR A 160 15.99 14.68 4.44
C THR A 160 16.65 13.63 3.53
N GLY A 161 17.04 14.04 2.34
CA GLY A 161 17.61 13.17 1.30
C GLY A 161 16.58 12.47 0.42
N TRP A 162 15.30 12.69 0.67
CA TRP A 162 14.16 12.21 -0.12
C TRP A 162 13.38 13.38 -0.71
N HIS A 163 12.67 13.14 -1.80
CA HIS A 163 11.84 14.16 -2.44
C HIS A 163 10.53 13.57 -2.95
N VAL A 164 9.58 14.42 -3.27
CA VAL A 164 8.30 14.03 -3.90
C VAL A 164 8.60 13.70 -5.37
N PRO A 165 8.29 12.48 -5.83
CA PRO A 165 8.62 12.07 -7.19
C PRO A 165 7.93 12.94 -8.24
N ASP A 166 8.64 13.30 -9.29
CA ASP A 166 8.10 13.99 -10.44
C ASP A 166 7.55 13.02 -11.51
N THR A 167 6.97 13.57 -12.58
CA THR A 167 6.41 12.78 -13.67
C THR A 167 7.46 11.97 -14.44
N THR A 168 8.70 12.41 -14.46
CA THR A 168 9.81 11.72 -15.14
C THR A 168 10.22 10.49 -14.36
N GLU A 169 10.30 10.63 -13.05
CA GLU A 169 10.64 9.52 -12.14
C GLU A 169 9.57 8.43 -12.13
N TRP A 170 8.28 8.82 -12.12
CA TRP A 170 7.17 7.87 -12.30
C TRP A 170 7.22 7.14 -13.64
N LYS A 171 7.62 7.82 -14.73
CA LYS A 171 7.81 7.17 -16.04
C LYS A 171 8.95 6.15 -16.01
N VAL A 172 10.08 6.49 -15.36
CA VAL A 172 11.20 5.55 -15.20
C VAL A 172 10.77 4.33 -14.40
N LEU A 173 10.03 4.50 -13.30
CA LEU A 173 9.48 3.40 -12.53
C LEU A 173 8.54 2.53 -13.38
N SER A 174 7.61 3.15 -14.11
CA SER A 174 6.68 2.43 -15.00
C SER A 174 7.41 1.61 -16.06
N GLN A 175 8.46 2.17 -16.66
CA GLN A 175 9.30 1.45 -17.64
C GLN A 175 10.06 0.28 -17.01
N ALA A 176 10.51 0.40 -15.78
CA ALA A 176 11.22 -0.67 -15.08
C ALA A 176 10.36 -1.88 -14.75
N VAL A 177 9.03 -1.75 -14.84
CA VAL A 177 8.05 -2.84 -14.64
C VAL A 177 7.24 -3.13 -15.91
N ASP A 178 7.76 -2.76 -17.08
CA ASP A 178 7.11 -2.95 -18.39
C ASP A 178 5.65 -2.41 -18.43
N ALA A 179 5.39 -1.33 -17.69
CA ALA A 179 4.08 -0.75 -17.45
C ALA A 179 3.06 -1.67 -16.72
N GLU A 180 3.52 -2.81 -16.19
CA GLU A 180 2.69 -3.78 -15.47
C GLU A 180 2.62 -3.45 -13.97
N ALA A 181 1.46 -2.99 -13.51
CA ALA A 181 1.26 -2.61 -12.11
C ALA A 181 1.39 -3.80 -11.12
N SER A 182 1.23 -5.04 -11.61
CA SER A 182 1.31 -6.25 -10.79
C SER A 182 2.62 -6.37 -10.01
N GLY A 183 3.73 -5.97 -10.62
CA GLY A 183 5.07 -5.99 -10.00
C GLY A 183 5.24 -4.98 -8.86
N LEU A 184 4.41 -3.95 -8.80
CA LEU A 184 4.44 -2.90 -7.77
C LEU A 184 3.46 -3.18 -6.62
N LYS A 185 2.39 -3.93 -6.87
CA LYS A 185 1.30 -4.19 -5.93
C LYS A 185 1.71 -5.21 -4.86
N ALA A 186 1.47 -4.90 -3.59
CA ALA A 186 1.67 -5.82 -2.48
C ALA A 186 0.79 -7.07 -2.63
N VAL A 187 1.35 -8.26 -2.35
CA VAL A 187 0.66 -9.53 -2.52
C VAL A 187 -0.44 -9.70 -1.48
N GLY A 188 -1.60 -10.19 -1.93
CA GLY A 188 -2.68 -10.65 -1.05
C GLY A 188 -3.62 -9.59 -0.50
N VAL A 189 -3.42 -8.30 -0.82
CA VAL A 189 -4.24 -7.19 -0.28
C VAL A 189 -5.12 -6.49 -1.30
N TRP A 190 -4.95 -6.77 -2.59
CA TRP A 190 -5.67 -6.08 -3.68
C TRP A 190 -6.96 -6.75 -4.12
N GLY A 191 -7.20 -8.01 -3.76
CA GLY A 191 -8.30 -8.84 -4.26
C GLY A 191 -9.74 -8.31 -4.03
N PHE A 192 -9.93 -7.22 -3.27
CA PHE A 192 -11.23 -6.58 -3.05
C PHE A 192 -11.39 -5.23 -3.73
N TYR A 193 -10.35 -4.74 -4.38
CA TYR A 193 -10.29 -3.37 -4.89
C TYR A 193 -10.15 -3.32 -6.40
N ASP A 194 -10.01 -4.48 -7.04
CA ASP A 194 -9.74 -4.55 -8.46
C ASP A 194 -10.53 -5.74 -9.05
N ASP A 195 -11.49 -5.47 -9.94
CA ASP A 195 -12.24 -6.49 -10.68
C ASP A 195 -11.33 -7.29 -11.62
N ASP A 196 -10.19 -6.74 -12.00
CA ASP A 196 -9.08 -7.43 -12.61
C ASP A 196 -8.17 -7.99 -11.52
N VAL A 197 -8.40 -9.24 -11.14
CA VAL A 197 -7.55 -10.03 -10.24
C VAL A 197 -6.22 -10.33 -10.95
N GLU A 198 -5.59 -9.32 -11.52
CA GLU A 198 -4.21 -9.44 -11.95
C GLU A 198 -3.35 -9.64 -10.71
N LYS A 199 -2.76 -10.79 -10.69
CA LYS A 199 -1.98 -11.34 -9.58
C LYS A 199 -0.91 -10.33 -9.15
N ALA A 200 -1.20 -9.57 -8.10
CA ALA A 200 -0.19 -8.78 -7.45
C ALA A 200 1.02 -9.67 -7.13
N THR A 201 2.15 -9.40 -7.71
CA THR A 201 3.36 -10.23 -7.54
C THR A 201 4.35 -9.60 -6.59
N ASN A 202 4.27 -8.26 -6.42
CA ASN A 202 5.26 -7.47 -5.70
C ASN A 202 6.71 -7.84 -6.08
N SER A 203 6.94 -8.19 -7.33
CA SER A 203 8.24 -8.69 -7.80
C SER A 203 9.36 -7.67 -7.62
N THR A 204 9.02 -6.39 -7.62
CA THR A 204 9.96 -5.28 -7.41
C THR A 204 10.21 -4.95 -5.93
N GLY A 205 9.32 -5.37 -5.03
CA GLY A 205 9.35 -4.98 -3.62
C GLY A 205 8.80 -3.57 -3.34
N PHE A 206 8.21 -2.88 -4.31
CA PHE A 206 7.62 -1.53 -4.10
C PHE A 206 6.50 -1.56 -3.05
N SER A 207 5.75 -2.66 -3.02
CA SER A 207 4.76 -2.98 -1.97
C SER A 207 3.61 -1.97 -1.87
N ALA A 208 3.13 -1.46 -3.02
CA ALA A 208 1.95 -0.60 -3.05
C ALA A 208 0.75 -1.31 -2.40
N VAL A 209 0.08 -0.63 -1.50
CA VAL A 209 -1.12 -1.13 -0.80
C VAL A 209 -2.36 -0.39 -1.27
N PRO A 210 -3.55 -1.04 -1.27
CA PRO A 210 -4.78 -0.37 -1.66
C PRO A 210 -5.14 0.75 -0.68
N ALA A 211 -5.82 1.79 -1.20
CA ALA A 211 -6.25 2.97 -0.47
C ALA A 211 -7.69 2.85 0.06
#